data_5315923afd1de6673b3cf8f4fc45742f
#
_entry.id   5315923afd1de6673b3cf8f4fc45742f
#
_cell.length_a   1.000
_cell.length_b   1.000
_cell.length_c   1.000
_cell.angle_alpha   90.00
_cell.angle_beta   90.00
_cell.angle_gamma   90.00
#
_symmetry.space_group_name_H-M   'P 1'
#
loop_
_entity.id
_entity.type
_entity.pdbx_description
1 polymer ?
#
loop_
_entity_poly.entity_id
_entity_poly.type
_entity_poly.pdbx_seq_one_letter_code
_entity_poly.pdbx_strand_id
1 'polypeptide(L)'
;VNWTEVMVSAGVGVVLSGITTILRNRNKLNKISAILLVIIPIVVGNIIYYQYINPNGLRNGDRARIEDSFENVPVLQTIKQQDPVLYTQLINNFVNSIKAGHSEQQLIDEMKQTIAELTVKRIQRAPDENVITYMQVILEELRYYQEHNRSEMLCFKALFPQVSGGVNSTKVLPTELLMRDLEAINLLFKASTGEFVKPTDQEHESKLKAIVQRMEQQYGNDLQMFVNPAAPDADREKICDMSIDMYTQILTLSPKDAGAILRSMLAGE
;
A
#
# COMPACT_ATOMS: atom_id res chain seq x y z
N VAL A 1 -1.31 -29.62 1.05
CA VAL A 1 -1.09 -28.40 0.25
C VAL A 1 -2.48 -27.80 0.02
N ASN A 2 -2.74 -26.67 0.64
CA ASN A 2 -4.05 -26.02 0.57
C ASN A 2 -4.11 -25.17 -0.69
N TRP A 3 -4.80 -25.66 -1.71
CA TRP A 3 -4.90 -25.02 -3.03
C TRP A 3 -5.51 -23.60 -2.98
N THR A 4 -6.26 -23.28 -1.92
CA THR A 4 -6.79 -21.92 -1.67
C THR A 4 -5.72 -20.93 -1.31
N GLU A 5 -4.70 -21.29 -0.53
CA GLU A 5 -3.54 -20.44 -0.22
C GLU A 5 -2.67 -20.19 -1.46
N VAL A 6 -2.54 -21.21 -2.32
CA VAL A 6 -1.84 -21.08 -3.61
C VAL A 6 -2.60 -20.16 -4.58
N MET A 7 -3.94 -20.18 -4.54
CA MET A 7 -4.76 -19.34 -5.42
C MET A 7 -4.82 -17.87 -4.97
N VAL A 8 -4.78 -17.59 -3.67
CA VAL A 8 -4.72 -16.20 -3.15
C VAL A 8 -3.35 -15.59 -3.41
N SER A 9 -2.28 -16.33 -3.19
CA SER A 9 -0.92 -15.88 -3.54
C SER A 9 -0.72 -15.79 -5.07
N ALA A 10 -1.38 -16.64 -5.85
CA ALA A 10 -1.38 -16.56 -7.32
C ALA A 10 -2.19 -15.36 -7.84
N GLY A 11 -3.27 -14.95 -7.16
CA GLY A 11 -4.09 -13.79 -7.54
C GLY A 11 -3.30 -12.48 -7.45
N VAL A 12 -2.54 -12.28 -6.37
CA VAL A 12 -1.63 -11.13 -6.23
C VAL A 12 -0.46 -11.23 -7.21
N GLY A 13 0.10 -12.42 -7.40
CA GLY A 13 1.14 -12.67 -8.39
C GLY A 13 0.69 -12.46 -9.84
N VAL A 14 -0.59 -12.73 -10.16
CA VAL A 14 -1.16 -12.50 -11.50
C VAL A 14 -1.40 -11.01 -11.76
N VAL A 15 -1.81 -10.25 -10.77
CA VAL A 15 -1.92 -8.78 -10.89
C VAL A 15 -0.52 -8.18 -11.09
N LEU A 16 0.47 -8.58 -10.30
CA LEU A 16 1.88 -8.15 -10.45
C LEU A 16 2.48 -8.58 -11.79
N SER A 17 2.24 -9.82 -12.24
CA SER A 17 2.73 -10.29 -13.54
C SER A 17 1.96 -9.67 -14.71
N GLY A 18 0.68 -9.35 -14.56
CA GLY A 18 -0.12 -8.62 -15.52
C GLY A 18 0.39 -7.19 -15.72
N ILE A 19 0.66 -6.49 -14.65
CA ILE A 19 1.20 -5.12 -14.64
C ILE A 19 2.59 -5.09 -15.30
N THR A 20 3.49 -5.98 -14.92
CA THR A 20 4.85 -6.06 -15.52
C THR A 20 4.80 -6.45 -17.01
N THR A 21 3.82 -7.26 -17.43
CA THR A 21 3.66 -7.67 -18.84
C THR A 21 3.08 -6.55 -19.70
N ILE A 22 2.11 -5.78 -19.18
CA ILE A 22 1.52 -4.63 -19.87
C ILE A 22 2.55 -3.52 -20.06
N LEU A 23 3.34 -3.23 -19.04
CA LEU A 23 4.41 -2.22 -19.09
C LEU A 23 5.58 -2.64 -20.00
N ARG A 24 5.89 -3.93 -20.04
CA ARG A 24 6.90 -4.50 -20.96
C ARG A 24 6.49 -4.36 -22.43
N ASN A 25 5.20 -4.49 -22.74
CA ASN A 25 4.69 -4.41 -24.13
C ASN A 25 4.56 -2.97 -24.66
N ARG A 26 4.49 -1.95 -23.79
CA ARG A 26 4.37 -0.55 -24.22
C ARG A 26 5.70 0.17 -24.52
N ASN A 27 6.83 -0.44 -24.31
CA ASN A 27 8.19 0.08 -24.64
C ASN A 27 8.48 1.51 -24.13
N LYS A 28 7.68 2.05 -23.18
CA LYS A 28 7.73 3.44 -22.72
C LYS A 28 8.45 3.63 -21.38
N LEU A 29 8.58 2.56 -20.60
CA LEU A 29 9.28 2.60 -19.31
C LEU A 29 10.36 1.51 -19.30
N ASN A 30 11.54 1.87 -18.86
CA ASN A 30 12.61 0.90 -18.63
C ASN A 30 12.16 -0.12 -17.58
N LYS A 31 12.63 -1.37 -17.64
CA LYS A 31 12.23 -2.46 -16.73
C LYS A 31 12.22 -2.06 -15.25
N ILE A 32 13.12 -1.17 -14.86
CA ILE A 32 13.26 -0.66 -13.48
C ILE A 32 12.07 0.21 -13.09
N SER A 33 11.59 1.07 -13.98
CA SER A 33 10.42 1.93 -13.70
C SER A 33 9.13 1.12 -13.49
N ALA A 34 9.00 -0.03 -14.18
CA ALA A 34 7.86 -0.92 -14.04
C ALA A 34 7.81 -1.65 -12.69
N ILE A 35 8.95 -1.84 -12.05
CA ILE A 35 9.11 -2.61 -10.82
C ILE A 35 8.91 -1.73 -9.58
N LEU A 36 9.23 -0.45 -9.70
CA LEU A 36 9.03 0.53 -8.63
C LEU A 36 7.55 0.81 -8.30
N LEU A 37 6.65 0.13 -9.00
CA LEU A 37 5.22 0.42 -9.08
C LEU A 37 4.35 -0.08 -7.93
N VAL A 38 4.85 -0.90 -7.00
CA VAL A 38 3.91 -1.66 -6.15
C VAL A 38 4.33 -1.70 -4.69
N ILE A 39 4.55 -0.54 -4.07
CA ILE A 39 4.84 -0.64 -2.65
C ILE A 39 4.13 0.49 -1.89
N ILE A 40 2.87 0.27 -1.56
CA ILE A 40 2.23 0.98 -0.46
C ILE A 40 2.19 0.01 0.71
N PRO A 41 2.97 0.23 1.76
CA PRO A 41 2.80 -0.53 2.99
C PRO A 41 1.43 -0.18 3.58
N ILE A 42 0.55 -1.16 3.69
CA ILE A 42 -0.78 -0.93 4.22
C ILE A 42 -0.79 -1.25 5.69
N VAL A 43 -0.44 -0.26 6.45
CA VAL A 43 -0.47 -0.25 7.90
C VAL A 43 -1.91 -0.19 8.43
N VAL A 44 -2.76 0.54 7.71
CA VAL A 44 -4.14 0.83 8.08
C VAL A 44 -4.97 -0.42 8.39
N GLY A 45 -4.82 -1.50 7.64
CA GLY A 45 -5.54 -2.74 7.92
C GLY A 45 -5.21 -3.34 9.29
N ASN A 46 -3.94 -3.25 9.72
CA ASN A 46 -3.55 -3.66 11.07
C ASN A 46 -4.17 -2.77 12.15
N ILE A 47 -4.15 -1.46 11.93
CA ILE A 47 -4.69 -0.49 12.90
C ILE A 47 -6.20 -0.72 13.05
N ILE A 48 -6.94 -0.84 11.95
CA ILE A 48 -8.37 -1.12 11.96
C ILE A 48 -8.65 -2.39 12.76
N TYR A 49 -7.92 -3.47 12.47
CA TYR A 49 -8.15 -4.72 13.16
C TYR A 49 -7.83 -4.63 14.66
N TYR A 50 -6.63 -4.22 15.04
CA TYR A 50 -6.19 -4.28 16.43
C TYR A 50 -6.77 -3.20 17.33
N GLN A 51 -7.06 -2.00 16.82
CA GLN A 51 -7.60 -0.91 17.64
C GLN A 51 -9.12 -0.91 17.69
N TYR A 52 -9.80 -1.31 16.62
CA TYR A 52 -11.26 -1.13 16.53
C TYR A 52 -12.02 -2.46 16.53
N ILE A 53 -11.47 -3.51 15.90
CA ILE A 53 -12.18 -4.78 15.73
C ILE A 53 -11.88 -5.75 16.87
N ASN A 54 -10.60 -6.03 17.13
CA ASN A 54 -10.18 -7.04 18.12
C ASN A 54 -10.63 -6.78 19.57
N PRO A 55 -10.64 -5.53 20.09
CA PRO A 55 -11.08 -5.26 21.46
C PRO A 55 -12.50 -5.74 21.77
N ASN A 56 -13.35 -5.85 20.76
CA ASN A 56 -14.76 -6.20 20.90
C ASN A 56 -15.05 -7.72 20.84
N GLY A 57 -14.03 -8.56 20.73
CA GLY A 57 -14.17 -10.02 20.86
C GLY A 57 -15.06 -10.68 19.80
N LEU A 58 -14.78 -10.44 18.52
CA LEU A 58 -15.61 -10.83 17.36
C LEU A 58 -15.68 -12.32 17.04
N ARG A 59 -15.44 -13.21 18.01
CA ARG A 59 -15.39 -14.66 17.77
C ARG A 59 -16.65 -15.30 17.18
N ASN A 60 -17.81 -14.63 17.23
CA ASN A 60 -19.10 -15.22 16.86
C ASN A 60 -19.73 -14.63 15.59
N GLY A 61 -19.05 -13.78 14.83
CA GLY A 61 -19.60 -13.19 13.60
C GLY A 61 -20.87 -12.35 13.82
N ASP A 62 -21.01 -11.77 15.02
CA ASP A 62 -22.13 -10.89 15.34
C ASP A 62 -22.03 -9.61 14.50
N ARG A 63 -22.92 -9.52 13.50
CA ARG A 63 -22.96 -8.41 12.55
C ARG A 63 -23.04 -7.04 13.24
N ALA A 64 -23.89 -6.92 14.28
CA ALA A 64 -24.12 -5.66 14.98
C ALA A 64 -22.83 -5.13 15.64
N ARG A 65 -22.04 -6.02 16.23
CA ARG A 65 -20.75 -5.66 16.84
C ARG A 65 -19.71 -5.27 15.81
N ILE A 66 -19.71 -5.94 14.65
CA ILE A 66 -18.81 -5.61 13.55
C ILE A 66 -19.17 -4.23 12.98
N GLU A 67 -20.47 -3.96 12.78
CA GLU A 67 -20.95 -2.66 12.33
C GLU A 67 -20.56 -1.55 13.32
N ASP A 68 -20.77 -1.76 14.62
CA ASP A 68 -20.37 -0.82 15.68
C ASP A 68 -18.86 -0.56 15.67
N SER A 69 -18.05 -1.62 15.52
CA SER A 69 -16.60 -1.48 15.41
C SER A 69 -16.19 -0.67 14.17
N PHE A 70 -16.82 -0.92 13.02
CA PHE A 70 -16.53 -0.22 11.77
C PHE A 70 -16.97 1.25 11.82
N GLU A 71 -18.03 1.56 12.58
CA GLU A 71 -18.50 2.94 12.79
C GLU A 71 -17.50 3.82 13.54
N ASN A 72 -16.59 3.23 14.29
CA ASN A 72 -15.55 3.97 14.99
C ASN A 72 -14.27 4.21 14.15
N VAL A 73 -14.20 3.64 12.94
CA VAL A 73 -13.02 3.79 12.04
C VAL A 73 -13.24 4.95 11.07
N PRO A 74 -12.45 6.04 11.14
CA PRO A 74 -12.69 7.25 10.34
C PRO A 74 -12.79 7.01 8.84
N VAL A 75 -11.88 6.21 8.25
CA VAL A 75 -11.88 5.93 6.82
C VAL A 75 -13.10 5.09 6.40
N LEU A 76 -13.56 4.17 7.24
CA LEU A 76 -14.76 3.37 6.96
C LEU A 76 -16.04 4.22 7.06
N GLN A 77 -16.08 5.19 7.97
CA GLN A 77 -17.14 6.20 8.03
C GLN A 77 -17.18 7.04 6.74
N THR A 78 -16.03 7.46 6.26
CA THR A 78 -15.94 8.17 4.98
C THR A 78 -16.47 7.33 3.83
N ILE A 79 -16.13 6.04 3.77
CA ILE A 79 -16.67 5.10 2.78
C ILE A 79 -18.19 4.98 2.94
N LYS A 80 -18.72 4.82 4.16
CA LYS A 80 -20.17 4.75 4.44
C LYS A 80 -20.94 5.97 3.91
N GLN A 81 -20.36 7.16 4.06
CA GLN A 81 -20.97 8.40 3.58
C GLN A 81 -20.93 8.55 2.06
N GLN A 82 -19.82 8.15 1.42
CA GLN A 82 -19.60 8.34 -0.01
C GLN A 82 -20.16 7.19 -0.87
N ASP A 83 -20.11 5.96 -0.34
CA ASP A 83 -20.55 4.75 -1.02
C ASP A 83 -21.14 3.74 -0.01
N PRO A 84 -22.42 3.92 0.40
CA PRO A 84 -23.07 3.03 1.35
C PRO A 84 -23.18 1.57 0.87
N VAL A 85 -23.20 1.37 -0.44
CA VAL A 85 -23.25 0.01 -1.03
C VAL A 85 -21.94 -0.70 -0.81
N LEU A 86 -20.83 -0.04 -1.12
CA LEU A 86 -19.50 -0.56 -0.87
C LEU A 86 -19.29 -0.84 0.63
N TYR A 87 -19.68 0.09 1.51
CA TYR A 87 -19.59 -0.10 2.95
C TYR A 87 -20.32 -1.37 3.41
N THR A 88 -21.55 -1.58 2.91
CA THR A 88 -22.34 -2.79 3.22
C THR A 88 -21.65 -4.06 2.70
N GLN A 89 -21.03 -4.01 1.52
CA GLN A 89 -20.26 -5.13 0.97
C GLN A 89 -19.04 -5.46 1.84
N LEU A 90 -18.30 -4.46 2.31
CA LEU A 90 -17.14 -4.65 3.20
C LEU A 90 -17.55 -5.38 4.49
N ILE A 91 -18.64 -4.93 5.13
CA ILE A 91 -19.18 -5.60 6.33
C ILE A 91 -19.58 -7.03 6.01
N ASN A 92 -20.34 -7.26 4.93
CA ASN A 92 -20.79 -8.60 4.54
C ASN A 92 -19.62 -9.55 4.31
N ASN A 93 -18.60 -9.11 3.59
CA ASN A 93 -17.40 -9.90 3.33
C ASN A 93 -16.70 -10.27 4.63
N PHE A 94 -16.48 -9.30 5.50
CA PHE A 94 -15.82 -9.52 6.78
C PHE A 94 -16.60 -10.48 7.69
N VAL A 95 -17.94 -10.31 7.80
CA VAL A 95 -18.83 -11.21 8.53
C VAL A 95 -18.76 -12.64 7.98
N ASN A 96 -18.77 -12.78 6.64
CA ASN A 96 -18.70 -14.09 5.98
C ASN A 96 -17.35 -14.77 6.24
N SER A 97 -16.24 -14.04 6.21
CA SER A 97 -14.91 -14.58 6.53
C SER A 97 -14.83 -15.09 7.97
N ILE A 98 -15.41 -14.34 8.93
CA ILE A 98 -15.50 -14.79 10.33
C ILE A 98 -16.34 -16.09 10.43
N LYS A 99 -17.51 -16.13 9.78
CA LYS A 99 -18.38 -17.32 9.77
C LYS A 99 -17.76 -18.52 9.08
N ALA A 100 -16.91 -18.28 8.08
CA ALA A 100 -16.11 -19.31 7.41
C ALA A 100 -14.97 -19.86 8.30
N GLY A 101 -14.73 -19.26 9.47
CA GLY A 101 -13.70 -19.69 10.41
C GLY A 101 -12.30 -19.22 10.04
N HIS A 102 -12.17 -18.11 9.29
CA HIS A 102 -10.87 -17.55 8.97
C HIS A 102 -10.12 -17.18 10.25
N SER A 103 -8.82 -17.44 10.26
CA SER A 103 -7.95 -17.06 11.37
C SER A 103 -7.82 -15.55 11.48
N GLU A 104 -7.40 -15.06 12.64
CA GLU A 104 -7.12 -13.66 12.87
C GLU A 104 -6.19 -13.07 11.80
N GLN A 105 -5.13 -13.78 11.45
CA GLN A 105 -4.18 -13.34 10.42
C GLN A 105 -4.85 -13.24 9.04
N GLN A 106 -5.70 -14.18 8.67
CA GLN A 106 -6.44 -14.13 7.41
C GLN A 106 -7.38 -12.92 7.34
N LEU A 107 -8.09 -12.62 8.45
CA LEU A 107 -8.97 -11.44 8.53
C LEU A 107 -8.18 -10.12 8.38
N ILE A 108 -7.00 -10.04 9.00
CA ILE A 108 -6.11 -8.89 8.87
C ILE A 108 -5.64 -8.73 7.42
N ASP A 109 -5.22 -9.81 6.78
CA ASP A 109 -4.69 -9.78 5.42
C ASP A 109 -5.78 -9.43 4.40
N GLU A 110 -6.99 -9.93 4.57
CA GLU A 110 -8.16 -9.54 3.77
C GLU A 110 -8.49 -8.04 3.93
N MET A 111 -8.45 -7.52 5.15
CA MET A 111 -8.68 -6.10 5.42
C MET A 111 -7.60 -5.23 4.76
N LYS A 112 -6.32 -5.63 4.90
CA LYS A 112 -5.21 -4.94 4.24
C LYS A 112 -5.37 -4.90 2.74
N GLN A 113 -5.66 -6.05 2.12
CA GLN A 113 -5.85 -6.14 0.68
C GLN A 113 -7.00 -5.23 0.22
N THR A 114 -8.13 -5.28 0.92
CA THR A 114 -9.30 -4.47 0.59
C THR A 114 -9.00 -2.97 0.66
N ILE A 115 -8.36 -2.53 1.73
CA ILE A 115 -7.97 -1.11 1.88
C ILE A 115 -6.93 -0.72 0.82
N ALA A 116 -5.98 -1.62 0.47
CA ALA A 116 -5.03 -1.38 -0.61
C ALA A 116 -5.71 -1.08 -1.94
N GLU A 117 -6.58 -1.99 -2.36
CA GLU A 117 -7.29 -1.86 -3.63
C GLU A 117 -8.14 -0.58 -3.69
N LEU A 118 -8.79 -0.23 -2.57
CA LEU A 118 -9.54 1.01 -2.46
C LEU A 118 -8.62 2.24 -2.52
N THR A 119 -7.48 2.19 -1.83
CA THR A 119 -6.51 3.30 -1.81
C THR A 119 -5.97 3.57 -3.21
N VAL A 120 -5.59 2.54 -3.97
CA VAL A 120 -5.14 2.68 -5.36
C VAL A 120 -6.21 3.38 -6.21
N LYS A 121 -7.47 2.97 -6.10
CA LYS A 121 -8.58 3.61 -6.83
C LYS A 121 -8.82 5.07 -6.41
N ARG A 122 -8.66 5.37 -5.11
CA ARG A 122 -8.89 6.70 -4.54
C ARG A 122 -7.76 7.67 -4.86
N ILE A 123 -6.51 7.22 -4.86
CA ILE A 123 -5.34 8.01 -5.26
C ILE A 123 -5.51 8.61 -6.67
N GLN A 124 -6.15 7.89 -7.59
CA GLN A 124 -6.40 8.37 -8.95
C GLN A 124 -7.36 9.57 -9.02
N ARG A 125 -8.11 9.84 -7.96
CA ARG A 125 -9.11 10.92 -7.89
C ARG A 125 -8.80 11.97 -6.83
N ALA A 126 -7.83 11.71 -5.98
CA ALA A 126 -7.46 12.62 -4.91
C ALA A 126 -6.60 13.79 -5.43
N PRO A 127 -6.71 14.98 -4.84
CA PRO A 127 -5.81 16.10 -5.12
C PRO A 127 -4.34 15.75 -4.82
N ASP A 128 -3.41 16.42 -5.52
CA ASP A 128 -1.97 16.17 -5.37
C ASP A 128 -1.50 16.26 -3.92
N GLU A 129 -1.96 17.27 -3.19
CA GLU A 129 -1.59 17.50 -1.79
C GLU A 129 -1.96 16.32 -0.88
N ASN A 130 -3.14 15.71 -1.09
CA ASN A 130 -3.56 14.56 -0.29
C ASN A 130 -2.74 13.31 -0.62
N VAL A 131 -2.40 13.10 -1.88
CA VAL A 131 -1.51 12.00 -2.30
C VAL A 131 -0.13 12.17 -1.69
N ILE A 132 0.43 13.37 -1.74
CA ILE A 132 1.74 13.70 -1.17
C ILE A 132 1.74 13.52 0.34
N THR A 133 0.74 14.07 1.04
CA THR A 133 0.63 13.93 2.50
C THR A 133 0.58 12.48 2.92
N TYR A 134 -0.22 11.65 2.23
CA TYR A 134 -0.27 10.22 2.50
C TYR A 134 1.09 9.55 2.29
N MET A 135 1.76 9.83 1.16
CA MET A 135 3.08 9.24 0.88
C MET A 135 4.19 9.73 1.81
N GLN A 136 4.08 10.95 2.36
CA GLN A 136 5.01 11.45 3.38
C GLN A 136 4.91 10.63 4.67
N VAL A 137 3.69 10.29 5.10
CA VAL A 137 3.50 9.43 6.29
C VAL A 137 4.05 8.03 6.02
N ILE A 138 3.75 7.44 4.86
CA ILE A 138 4.33 6.14 4.47
C ILE A 138 5.87 6.18 4.49
N LEU A 139 6.48 7.24 3.98
CA LEU A 139 7.93 7.39 3.99
C LEU A 139 8.50 7.48 5.42
N GLU A 140 7.80 8.15 6.34
CA GLU A 140 8.20 8.20 7.75
C GLU A 140 8.11 6.82 8.40
N GLU A 141 7.09 6.03 8.11
CA GLU A 141 6.96 4.65 8.59
C GLU A 141 8.10 3.76 8.10
N LEU A 142 8.43 3.83 6.80
CA LEU A 142 9.55 3.08 6.24
C LEU A 142 10.87 3.44 6.91
N ARG A 143 11.12 4.73 7.17
CA ARG A 143 12.31 5.20 7.90
C ARG A 143 12.30 4.68 9.33
N TYR A 144 11.16 4.73 10.02
CA TYR A 144 11.04 4.19 11.36
C TYR A 144 11.37 2.71 11.42
N TYR A 145 10.83 1.90 10.50
CA TYR A 145 11.15 0.47 10.40
C TYR A 145 12.63 0.21 10.11
N GLN A 146 13.24 1.02 9.25
CA GLN A 146 14.65 0.91 8.92
C GLN A 146 15.55 1.20 10.12
N GLU A 147 15.23 2.24 10.88
CA GLU A 147 16.06 2.72 11.99
C GLU A 147 15.94 1.84 13.24
N HIS A 148 14.75 1.36 13.57
CA HIS A 148 14.47 0.76 14.89
C HIS A 148 14.61 -0.75 14.93
N ASN A 149 14.50 -1.47 13.83
CA ASN A 149 14.63 -2.93 13.79
C ASN A 149 15.23 -3.43 12.47
N ARG A 150 16.41 -2.96 12.16
CA ARG A 150 17.10 -3.28 10.91
C ARG A 150 17.33 -4.79 10.74
N SER A 151 17.75 -5.48 11.79
CA SER A 151 18.00 -6.93 11.78
C SER A 151 16.74 -7.78 11.50
N GLU A 152 15.56 -7.28 11.82
CA GLU A 152 14.29 -7.95 11.54
C GLU A 152 13.76 -7.67 10.13
N MET A 153 14.43 -6.79 9.38
CA MET A 153 14.07 -6.37 8.03
C MET A 153 12.62 -5.85 7.93
N LEU A 154 12.16 -5.12 8.95
CA LEU A 154 10.76 -4.68 9.02
C LEU A 154 10.36 -3.78 7.86
N CYS A 155 11.27 -2.91 7.40
CA CYS A 155 11.04 -2.07 6.23
C CYS A 155 10.79 -2.94 4.98
N PHE A 156 11.62 -3.95 4.74
CA PHE A 156 11.41 -4.88 3.63
C PHE A 156 10.10 -5.67 3.77
N LYS A 157 9.78 -6.16 4.98
CA LYS A 157 8.52 -6.85 5.25
C LYS A 157 7.30 -5.96 5.02
N ALA A 158 7.38 -4.67 5.35
CA ALA A 158 6.32 -3.72 5.08
C ALA A 158 6.13 -3.49 3.58
N LEU A 159 7.24 -3.35 2.84
CA LEU A 159 7.24 -3.16 1.40
C LEU A 159 6.79 -4.40 0.61
N PHE A 160 7.20 -5.60 1.04
CA PHE A 160 6.95 -6.87 0.35
C PHE A 160 6.29 -7.91 1.27
N PRO A 161 5.07 -7.65 1.77
CA PRO A 161 4.39 -8.55 2.70
C PRO A 161 4.17 -9.96 2.12
N GLN A 162 3.97 -10.06 0.80
CA GLN A 162 3.80 -11.33 0.10
C GLN A 162 5.06 -12.20 0.07
N VAL A 163 6.25 -11.58 0.26
CA VAL A 163 7.54 -12.29 0.29
C VAL A 163 7.92 -12.74 1.70
N SER A 164 7.58 -11.96 2.71
CA SER A 164 8.13 -12.13 4.07
C SER A 164 7.11 -12.04 5.20
N GLY A 165 5.80 -12.07 4.90
CA GLY A 165 4.74 -12.16 5.90
C GLY A 165 4.28 -10.84 6.52
N GLY A 166 4.75 -9.71 6.00
CA GLY A 166 4.33 -8.38 6.46
C GLY A 166 4.78 -8.00 7.87
N VAL A 167 4.29 -6.87 8.36
CA VAL A 167 4.57 -6.32 9.69
C VAL A 167 3.27 -6.07 10.44
N ASN A 168 3.24 -6.42 11.73
CA ASN A 168 2.21 -5.92 12.62
C ASN A 168 2.59 -4.52 13.13
N SER A 169 2.16 -3.53 12.39
CA SER A 169 2.52 -2.13 12.62
C SER A 169 2.13 -1.61 14.01
N THR A 170 1.02 -2.12 14.57
CA THR A 170 0.55 -1.69 15.89
C THR A 170 1.46 -2.10 17.04
N LYS A 171 2.33 -3.09 16.81
CA LYS A 171 3.34 -3.54 17.79
C LYS A 171 4.68 -2.83 17.64
N VAL A 172 4.89 -2.15 16.52
CA VAL A 172 6.21 -1.62 16.16
C VAL A 172 6.20 -0.10 16.08
N LEU A 173 5.20 0.50 15.42
CA LEU A 173 5.15 1.95 15.24
C LEU A 173 4.65 2.67 16.49
N PRO A 174 5.15 3.90 16.76
CA PRO A 174 4.58 4.77 17.76
C PRO A 174 3.11 5.06 17.48
N THR A 175 2.31 5.16 18.53
CA THR A 175 0.87 5.47 18.42
C THR A 175 0.61 6.75 17.62
N GLU A 176 1.45 7.76 17.79
CA GLU A 176 1.34 9.03 17.05
C GLU A 176 1.45 8.82 15.53
N LEU A 177 2.41 8.02 15.08
CA LEU A 177 2.62 7.73 13.66
C LEU A 177 1.46 6.89 13.09
N LEU A 178 0.97 5.91 13.87
CA LEU A 178 -0.23 5.14 13.51
C LEU A 178 -1.48 6.02 13.34
N MET A 179 -1.68 6.99 14.23
CA MET A 179 -2.82 7.92 14.14
C MET A 179 -2.68 8.87 12.96
N ARG A 180 -1.46 9.28 12.61
CA ARG A 180 -1.20 10.11 11.43
C ARG A 180 -1.46 9.34 10.13
N ASP A 181 -1.15 8.04 10.07
CA ASP A 181 -1.46 7.19 8.92
C ASP A 181 -2.99 7.07 8.73
N LEU A 182 -3.73 6.77 9.80
CA LEU A 182 -5.20 6.75 9.77
C LEU A 182 -5.80 8.08 9.30
N GLU A 183 -5.28 9.19 9.76
CA GLU A 183 -5.77 10.51 9.37
C GLU A 183 -5.41 10.82 7.92
N ALA A 184 -4.19 10.53 7.48
CA ALA A 184 -3.74 10.78 6.11
C ALA A 184 -4.57 10.00 5.09
N ILE A 185 -4.84 8.71 5.34
CA ILE A 185 -5.69 7.90 4.46
C ILE A 185 -7.14 8.38 4.50
N ASN A 186 -7.66 8.77 5.66
CA ASN A 186 -9.01 9.31 5.79
C ASN A 186 -9.18 10.61 4.99
N LEU A 187 -8.21 11.52 5.07
CA LEU A 187 -8.19 12.76 4.28
C LEU A 187 -8.09 12.48 2.78
N LEU A 188 -7.26 11.51 2.38
CA LEU A 188 -7.16 11.05 1.00
C LEU A 188 -8.53 10.57 0.49
N PHE A 189 -9.23 9.72 1.25
CA PHE A 189 -10.55 9.20 0.88
C PHE A 189 -11.60 10.30 0.84
N LYS A 190 -11.65 11.20 1.82
CA LYS A 190 -12.56 12.36 1.82
C LYS A 190 -12.39 13.22 0.58
N ALA A 191 -11.17 13.48 0.17
CA ALA A 191 -10.86 14.34 -0.96
C ALA A 191 -11.01 13.67 -2.33
N SER A 192 -11.14 12.35 -2.41
CA SER A 192 -11.15 11.55 -3.65
C SER A 192 -12.54 11.41 -4.29
N THR A 193 -13.42 12.39 -4.13
CA THR A 193 -14.78 12.40 -4.72
C THR A 193 -14.84 13.01 -6.12
N GLY A 194 -13.73 13.58 -6.59
CA GLY A 194 -13.63 14.22 -7.89
C GLY A 194 -13.55 13.25 -9.07
N GLU A 195 -13.40 13.82 -10.26
CA GLU A 195 -13.13 13.06 -11.48
C GLU A 195 -11.72 12.45 -11.43
N PHE A 196 -11.52 11.45 -12.28
CA PHE A 196 -10.21 10.84 -12.48
C PHE A 196 -9.20 11.89 -12.95
N VAL A 197 -8.13 12.07 -12.19
CA VAL A 197 -7.04 12.98 -12.55
C VAL A 197 -6.15 12.24 -13.55
N LYS A 198 -6.30 12.55 -14.83
CA LYS A 198 -5.38 12.01 -15.84
C LYS A 198 -3.98 12.56 -15.58
N PRO A 199 -2.95 11.71 -15.46
CA PRO A 199 -1.58 12.17 -15.46
C PRO A 199 -1.33 12.97 -16.76
N THR A 200 -0.89 14.20 -16.64
CA THR A 200 -0.52 15.03 -17.81
C THR A 200 0.89 14.63 -18.29
N ASP A 201 0.92 14.00 -19.28
CA ASP A 201 1.72 13.29 -20.25
C ASP A 201 3.26 13.31 -20.20
N GLN A 202 3.98 14.31 -20.55
CA GLN A 202 5.41 14.14 -20.87
C GLN A 202 6.37 14.73 -19.82
N GLU A 203 5.93 15.70 -19.06
CA GLU A 203 6.81 16.41 -18.15
C GLU A 203 7.16 15.57 -16.92
N HIS A 204 6.17 14.91 -16.30
CA HIS A 204 6.41 14.03 -15.16
C HIS A 204 7.20 12.76 -15.53
N GLU A 205 7.01 12.20 -16.77
CA GLU A 205 7.82 11.10 -17.27
C GLU A 205 9.30 11.47 -17.34
N SER A 206 9.61 12.69 -17.80
CA SER A 206 11.00 13.16 -17.86
C SER A 206 11.64 13.29 -16.48
N LYS A 207 10.87 13.74 -15.48
CA LYS A 207 11.32 13.87 -14.08
C LYS A 207 11.50 12.52 -13.41
N LEU A 208 10.57 11.58 -13.64
CA LEU A 208 10.73 10.20 -13.18
C LEU A 208 11.97 9.56 -13.80
N LYS A 209 12.18 9.74 -15.10
CA LYS A 209 13.38 9.26 -15.79
C LYS A 209 14.66 9.84 -15.19
N ALA A 210 14.67 11.11 -14.84
CA ALA A 210 15.81 11.76 -14.18
C ALA A 210 16.07 11.19 -12.77
N ILE A 211 15.01 10.83 -12.01
CA ILE A 211 15.15 10.14 -10.73
C ILE A 211 15.76 8.75 -10.95
N VAL A 212 15.21 7.96 -11.89
CA VAL A 212 15.75 6.63 -12.21
C VAL A 212 17.21 6.70 -12.62
N GLN A 213 17.61 7.66 -13.44
CA GLN A 213 19.01 7.84 -13.84
C GLN A 213 19.92 8.18 -12.65
N ARG A 214 19.47 8.99 -11.69
CA ARG A 214 20.25 9.24 -10.45
C ARG A 214 20.39 7.98 -9.62
N MET A 215 19.32 7.21 -9.49
CA MET A 215 19.36 5.93 -8.80
C MET A 215 20.28 4.92 -9.50
N GLU A 216 20.29 4.87 -10.84
CA GLU A 216 21.21 4.05 -11.62
C GLU A 216 22.67 4.44 -11.37
N GLN A 217 22.96 5.75 -11.27
CA GLN A 217 24.29 6.24 -10.94
C GLN A 217 24.74 5.90 -9.52
N GLN A 218 23.80 5.91 -8.56
CA GLN A 218 24.07 5.65 -7.16
C GLN A 218 24.14 4.17 -6.81
N TYR A 219 23.24 3.36 -7.34
CA TYR A 219 23.05 1.95 -6.96
C TYR A 219 23.47 0.96 -8.06
N GLY A 220 23.62 1.42 -9.31
CA GLY A 220 24.08 0.57 -10.41
C GLY A 220 23.24 -0.69 -10.58
N ASN A 221 23.91 -1.84 -10.58
CA ASN A 221 23.28 -3.14 -10.76
C ASN A 221 22.39 -3.57 -9.60
N ASP A 222 22.51 -2.96 -8.43
CA ASP A 222 21.69 -3.30 -7.26
C ASP A 222 20.20 -3.04 -7.50
N LEU A 223 19.86 -2.11 -8.41
CA LEU A 223 18.48 -1.88 -8.83
C LEU A 223 17.80 -3.12 -9.43
N GLN A 224 18.58 -4.10 -9.89
CA GLN A 224 18.01 -5.36 -10.37
C GLN A 224 17.31 -6.16 -9.26
N MET A 225 17.62 -5.91 -7.98
CA MET A 225 16.96 -6.55 -6.85
C MET A 225 15.47 -6.21 -6.78
N PHE A 226 15.04 -5.05 -7.29
CA PHE A 226 13.61 -4.74 -7.42
C PHE A 226 12.86 -5.68 -8.37
N VAL A 227 13.57 -6.28 -9.36
CA VAL A 227 12.94 -7.20 -10.33
C VAL A 227 12.54 -8.52 -9.67
N ASN A 228 13.33 -8.97 -8.70
CA ASN A 228 13.07 -10.20 -7.97
C ASN A 228 13.45 -10.03 -6.49
N PRO A 229 12.62 -9.31 -5.70
CA PRO A 229 12.91 -9.08 -4.29
C PRO A 229 12.83 -10.36 -3.44
N ALA A 230 12.26 -11.43 -3.98
CA ALA A 230 12.18 -12.73 -3.33
C ALA A 230 13.42 -13.61 -3.58
N ALA A 231 14.39 -13.16 -4.41
CA ALA A 231 15.60 -13.93 -4.67
C ALA A 231 16.35 -14.21 -3.35
N PRO A 232 16.92 -15.43 -3.20
CA PRO A 232 17.65 -15.79 -1.96
C PRO A 232 18.85 -14.91 -1.66
N ASP A 233 19.47 -14.34 -2.69
CA ASP A 233 20.63 -13.46 -2.65
C ASP A 233 20.28 -11.95 -2.68
N ALA A 234 18.99 -11.60 -2.69
CA ALA A 234 18.56 -10.21 -2.66
C ALA A 234 18.90 -9.57 -1.30
N ASP A 235 19.65 -8.47 -1.35
CA ASP A 235 19.90 -7.63 -0.17
C ASP A 235 18.66 -6.81 0.17
N ARG A 236 17.90 -7.31 1.14
CA ARG A 236 16.62 -6.75 1.58
C ARG A 236 16.76 -5.41 2.27
N GLU A 237 17.87 -5.17 2.98
CA GLU A 237 18.16 -3.86 3.56
C GLU A 237 18.41 -2.82 2.47
N LYS A 238 19.21 -3.17 1.47
CA LYS A 238 19.47 -2.29 0.34
C LYS A 238 18.23 -1.99 -0.49
N ILE A 239 17.33 -2.97 -0.67
CA ILE A 239 16.03 -2.73 -1.32
C ILE A 239 15.23 -1.68 -0.55
N CYS A 240 15.24 -1.73 0.79
CA CYS A 240 14.61 -0.71 1.62
C CYS A 240 15.27 0.66 1.44
N ASP A 241 16.61 0.74 1.52
CA ASP A 241 17.37 1.99 1.32
C ASP A 241 17.02 2.64 -0.03
N MET A 242 17.03 1.85 -1.10
CA MET A 242 16.67 2.32 -2.45
C MET A 242 15.22 2.79 -2.54
N SER A 243 14.29 2.12 -1.87
CA SER A 243 12.86 2.51 -1.86
C SER A 243 12.66 3.84 -1.14
N ILE A 244 13.27 4.01 0.03
CA ILE A 244 13.23 5.26 0.81
C ILE A 244 13.84 6.41 0.01
N ASP A 245 14.99 6.19 -0.65
CA ASP A 245 15.63 7.21 -1.47
C ASP A 245 14.76 7.63 -2.66
N MET A 246 14.19 6.67 -3.37
CA MET A 246 13.29 6.94 -4.48
C MET A 246 12.09 7.81 -4.06
N TYR A 247 11.36 7.40 -3.02
CA TYR A 247 10.21 8.18 -2.55
C TYR A 247 10.63 9.56 -2.03
N THR A 248 11.80 9.64 -1.37
CA THR A 248 12.37 10.93 -0.95
C THR A 248 12.59 11.85 -2.15
N GLN A 249 13.22 11.35 -3.21
CA GLN A 249 13.46 12.13 -4.42
C GLN A 249 12.15 12.57 -5.10
N ILE A 250 11.14 11.71 -5.18
CA ILE A 250 9.83 12.05 -5.74
C ILE A 250 9.19 13.17 -4.93
N LEU A 251 9.19 13.06 -3.60
CA LEU A 251 8.55 14.04 -2.71
C LEU A 251 9.30 15.40 -2.63
N THR A 252 10.51 15.50 -3.20
CA THR A 252 11.21 16.80 -3.36
C THR A 252 10.78 17.57 -4.61
N LEU A 253 10.02 16.95 -5.51
CA LEU A 253 9.51 17.62 -6.71
C LEU A 253 8.38 18.60 -6.37
N SER A 254 7.94 19.37 -7.37
CA SER A 254 6.73 20.17 -7.21
C SER A 254 5.52 19.29 -6.89
N PRO A 255 4.51 19.78 -6.12
CA PRO A 255 3.32 18.99 -5.80
C PRO A 255 2.66 18.36 -7.03
N LYS A 256 2.55 19.11 -8.12
CA LYS A 256 2.00 18.62 -9.39
C LYS A 256 2.77 17.42 -9.95
N ASP A 257 4.11 17.51 -9.96
CA ASP A 257 4.95 16.45 -10.51
C ASP A 257 5.00 15.23 -9.61
N ALA A 258 5.18 15.44 -8.31
CA ALA A 258 5.16 14.36 -7.32
C ALA A 258 3.82 13.62 -7.34
N GLY A 259 2.70 14.35 -7.33
CA GLY A 259 1.36 13.76 -7.40
C GLY A 259 1.14 12.96 -8.69
N ALA A 260 1.55 13.49 -9.84
CA ALA A 260 1.43 12.80 -11.13
C ALA A 260 2.27 11.52 -11.18
N ILE A 261 3.53 11.57 -10.71
CA ILE A 261 4.42 10.41 -10.65
C ILE A 261 3.84 9.34 -9.71
N LEU A 262 3.42 9.73 -8.51
CA LEU A 262 2.85 8.80 -7.53
C LEU A 262 1.59 8.12 -8.06
N ARG A 263 0.69 8.86 -8.73
CA ARG A 263 -0.50 8.25 -9.36
C ARG A 263 -0.11 7.28 -10.48
N SER A 264 0.82 7.67 -11.35
CA SER A 264 1.30 6.80 -12.43
C SER A 264 1.94 5.52 -11.89
N MET A 265 2.72 5.63 -10.82
CA MET A 265 3.32 4.47 -10.15
C MET A 265 2.28 3.56 -9.52
N LEU A 266 1.21 4.11 -8.95
CA LEU A 266 0.21 3.37 -8.18
C LEU A 266 -0.99 2.92 -9.03
N ALA A 267 -1.17 3.48 -10.23
CA ALA A 267 -2.25 3.06 -11.14
C ALA A 267 -1.99 1.71 -11.80
N GLY A 268 -0.75 1.27 -11.87
CA GLY A 268 -0.39 0.03 -12.58
C GLY A 268 -0.61 0.10 -14.09
N GLU A 269 -0.63 1.31 -14.68
CA GLU A 269 -0.77 1.53 -16.12
C GLU A 269 0.58 1.49 -16.87
#